data_a24eb5e8c27f9a4d832a31b8c4d69d9d
#
_entry.id   a24eb5e8c27f9a4d832a31b8c4d69d9d
#
_cell.length_a   1.000
_cell.length_b   1.000
_cell.length_c   1.000
_cell.angle_alpha   90.00
_cell.angle_beta   90.00
_cell.angle_gamma   90.00
#
_symmetry.space_group_name_H-M   'P 1'
#
loop_
_entity.id
_entity.type
_entity.pdbx_description
1 polymer ?
#
loop_
_entity_poly.entity_id
_entity_poly.type
_entity_poly.pdbx_seq_one_letter_code
_entity_poly.pdbx_strand_id
1 'polypeptide(L)'
;MDVIKLDLNKLPTKALYHMALDFSKMSSKYFTKACGLSHTYVNDAVNENRLKASEASIERVRKISKMYIYQNVDKYYPLPLVKNKED
;
A
#
# COMPACT_ATOMS: atom_id res chain seq x y z
N MET A 1 -15.01 -19.14 -16.97
CA MET A 1 -15.14 -18.63 -15.60
C MET A 1 -14.47 -17.29 -15.47
N ASP A 2 -15.20 -16.35 -14.93
CA ASP A 2 -14.65 -15.01 -14.79
C ASP A 2 -13.63 -14.95 -13.65
N VAL A 3 -12.52 -14.29 -13.93
CA VAL A 3 -11.49 -14.08 -12.93
C VAL A 3 -11.71 -12.72 -12.29
N ILE A 4 -11.81 -12.71 -10.97
CA ILE A 4 -11.93 -11.45 -10.23
C ILE A 4 -10.56 -10.80 -10.19
N LYS A 5 -10.45 -9.61 -10.76
CA LYS A 5 -9.20 -8.84 -10.75
C LYS A 5 -9.26 -7.80 -9.66
N LEU A 6 -8.21 -7.75 -8.87
CA LEU A 6 -8.09 -6.77 -7.80
C LEU A 6 -7.34 -5.55 -8.33
N ASP A 7 -8.04 -4.42 -8.38
CA ASP A 7 -7.43 -3.15 -8.79
C ASP A 7 -7.00 -2.37 -7.55
N LEU A 8 -5.71 -2.35 -7.29
CA LEU A 8 -5.16 -1.70 -6.10
C LEU A 8 -5.42 -0.20 -6.09
N ASN A 9 -5.58 0.41 -7.26
CA ASN A 9 -5.82 1.86 -7.32
C ASN A 9 -7.20 2.24 -6.78
N LYS A 10 -8.12 1.28 -6.70
CA LYS A 10 -9.47 1.52 -6.19
C LYS A 10 -9.61 1.24 -4.70
N LEU A 11 -8.57 0.69 -4.08
CA LEU A 11 -8.61 0.39 -2.65
C LEU A 11 -8.25 1.63 -1.84
N PRO A 12 -8.85 1.79 -0.65
CA PRO A 12 -8.45 2.87 0.25
C PRO A 12 -7.02 2.65 0.74
N THR A 13 -6.39 3.73 1.15
CA THR A 13 -5.00 3.70 1.62
C THR A 13 -4.80 2.70 2.76
N LYS A 14 -5.76 2.65 3.68
CA LYS A 14 -5.69 1.73 4.82
C LYS A 14 -5.64 0.28 4.37
N ALA A 15 -6.46 -0.08 3.38
CA ALA A 15 -6.47 -1.45 2.85
C ALA A 15 -5.14 -1.79 2.19
N LEU A 16 -4.59 -0.87 1.39
CA LEU A 16 -3.29 -1.08 0.76
C LEU A 16 -2.19 -1.24 1.80
N TYR A 17 -2.21 -0.42 2.83
CA TYR A 17 -1.23 -0.48 3.90
C TYR A 17 -1.24 -1.85 4.59
N HIS A 18 -2.41 -2.33 4.99
CA HIS A 18 -2.52 -3.63 5.66
C HIS A 18 -2.11 -4.78 4.75
N MET A 19 -2.48 -4.74 3.49
CA MET A 19 -2.07 -5.75 2.53
C MET A 19 -0.55 -5.77 2.37
N ALA A 20 0.07 -4.60 2.30
CA ALA A 20 1.52 -4.51 2.17
C ALA A 20 2.23 -5.16 3.36
N LEU A 21 1.76 -4.89 4.57
CA LEU A 21 2.34 -5.49 5.77
C LEU A 21 2.17 -7.01 5.76
N ASP A 22 0.97 -7.48 5.41
CA ASP A 22 0.69 -8.92 5.40
C ASP A 22 1.51 -9.65 4.34
N PHE A 23 1.51 -9.15 3.13
CA PHE A 23 2.20 -9.81 2.01
C PHE A 23 3.72 -9.80 2.19
N SER A 24 4.25 -8.72 2.73
CA SER A 24 5.70 -8.57 2.94
C SER A 24 6.15 -9.09 4.30
N LYS A 25 5.21 -9.40 5.19
CA LYS A 25 5.49 -9.86 6.56
C LYS A 25 6.39 -8.89 7.31
N MET A 26 6.14 -7.59 7.11
CA MET A 26 6.92 -6.54 7.75
C MET A 26 6.12 -5.86 8.85
N SER A 27 6.85 -5.24 9.79
CA SER A 27 6.22 -4.44 10.84
C SER A 27 5.87 -3.04 10.32
N SER A 28 4.94 -2.38 11.02
CA SER A 28 4.59 -1.00 10.70
C SER A 28 5.79 -0.08 10.87
N LYS A 29 6.67 -0.37 11.81
CA LYS A 29 7.89 0.40 12.03
C LYS A 29 8.80 0.34 10.81
N TYR A 30 8.98 -0.84 10.24
CA TYR A 30 9.79 -1.01 9.04
C TYR A 30 9.18 -0.27 7.85
N PHE A 31 7.86 -0.40 7.67
CA PHE A 31 7.16 0.30 6.61
C PHE A 31 7.33 1.81 6.72
N THR A 32 7.22 2.33 7.94
CA THR A 32 7.39 3.77 8.21
C THR A 32 8.77 4.24 7.76
N LYS A 33 9.82 3.46 8.05
CA LYS A 33 11.16 3.79 7.60
C LYS A 33 11.27 3.76 6.08
N ALA A 34 10.63 2.79 5.43
CA ALA A 34 10.67 2.68 3.97
C ALA A 34 10.01 3.88 3.30
N CYS A 35 8.97 4.44 3.92
CA CYS A 35 8.30 5.63 3.41
C CYS A 35 9.12 6.91 3.60
N GLY A 36 10.07 6.90 4.54
CA GLY A 36 10.81 8.10 4.88
C GLY A 36 9.98 9.14 5.62
N LEU A 37 8.94 8.69 6.31
CA LEU A 37 8.03 9.56 7.07
C LEU A 37 8.05 9.16 8.53
N SER A 38 7.59 10.05 9.41
CA SER A 38 7.42 9.69 10.80
C SER A 38 6.23 8.76 10.97
N HIS A 39 6.18 8.03 12.09
CA HIS A 39 5.07 7.12 12.39
C HIS A 39 3.73 7.86 12.40
N THR A 40 3.72 9.07 12.97
CA THR A 40 2.51 9.87 13.03
C THR A 40 2.01 10.24 11.63
N TYR A 41 2.94 10.65 10.76
CA TYR A 41 2.57 11.00 9.39
C TYR A 41 2.04 9.81 8.62
N VAL A 42 2.66 8.64 8.78
CA VAL A 42 2.17 7.42 8.13
C VAL A 42 0.78 7.08 8.62
N ASN A 43 0.55 7.16 9.93
CA ASN A 43 -0.76 6.87 10.51
C ASN A 43 -1.84 7.82 9.97
N ASP A 44 -1.53 9.11 9.91
CA ASP A 44 -2.47 10.11 9.38
C ASP A 44 -2.74 9.86 7.88
N ALA A 45 -1.72 9.49 7.13
CA ALA A 45 -1.88 9.19 5.71
C ALA A 45 -2.70 7.92 5.49
N VAL A 46 -2.47 6.89 6.29
CA VAL A 46 -3.21 5.63 6.21
C VAL A 46 -4.70 5.87 6.44
N ASN A 47 -5.03 6.73 7.39
CA ASN A 47 -6.41 7.08 7.70
C ASN A 47 -6.96 8.20 6.80
N GLU A 48 -6.15 8.70 5.87
CA GLU A 48 -6.48 9.80 4.96
C GLU A 48 -6.99 11.03 5.71
N ASN A 49 -6.36 11.31 6.83
CA ASN A 49 -6.69 12.49 7.64
C ASN A 49 -6.07 13.73 6.98
N ARG A 50 -6.84 14.34 6.09
CA ARG A 50 -6.36 15.43 5.25
C ARG A 50 -6.10 16.74 5.99
N LEU A 51 -6.51 16.81 7.26
CA LEU A 51 -6.16 17.93 8.11
C LEU A 51 -4.72 17.83 8.61
N LYS A 52 -4.15 16.63 8.64
CA LYS A 52 -2.80 16.39 9.16
C LYS A 52 -1.85 15.77 8.15
N ALA A 53 -2.38 15.04 7.17
CA ALA A 53 -1.57 14.41 6.14
C ALA A 53 -1.80 15.11 4.79
N SER A 54 -0.72 15.47 4.11
CA SER A 54 -0.81 16.07 2.80
C SER A 54 -1.16 15.02 1.74
N GLU A 55 -1.66 15.48 0.59
CA GLU A 55 -1.90 14.59 -0.55
C GLU A 55 -0.62 13.85 -0.93
N ALA A 56 0.52 14.53 -0.88
CA ALA A 56 1.81 13.92 -1.21
C ALA A 56 2.16 12.79 -0.26
N SER A 57 1.87 12.95 1.04
CA SER A 57 2.12 11.89 2.03
C SER A 57 1.21 10.69 1.79
N ILE A 58 -0.06 10.93 1.50
CA ILE A 58 -1.02 9.87 1.21
C ILE A 58 -0.58 9.10 -0.03
N GLU A 59 -0.22 9.82 -1.10
CA GLU A 59 0.25 9.19 -2.33
C GLU A 59 1.53 8.38 -2.12
N ARG A 60 2.43 8.87 -1.29
CA ARG A 60 3.66 8.15 -0.98
C ARG A 60 3.36 6.82 -0.28
N VAL A 61 2.48 6.84 0.73
CA VAL A 61 2.10 5.62 1.44
C VAL A 61 1.43 4.64 0.48
N ARG A 62 0.54 5.13 -0.39
CA ARG A 62 -0.11 4.28 -1.38
C ARG A 62 0.89 3.67 -2.35
N LYS A 63 1.83 4.47 -2.85
CA LYS A 63 2.84 4.01 -3.80
C LYS A 63 3.73 2.93 -3.19
N ILE A 64 4.24 3.17 -1.98
CA ILE A 64 5.10 2.21 -1.29
C ILE A 64 4.33 0.93 -0.97
N SER A 65 3.07 1.06 -0.53
CA SER A 65 2.23 -0.11 -0.26
C SER A 65 2.05 -0.96 -1.51
N LYS A 66 1.71 -0.34 -2.65
CA LYS A 66 1.53 -1.07 -3.90
C LYS A 66 2.82 -1.77 -4.34
N MET A 67 3.95 -1.10 -4.15
CA MET A 67 5.25 -1.68 -4.50
C MET A 67 5.48 -3.00 -3.75
N TYR A 68 5.25 -3.00 -2.43
CA TYR A 68 5.44 -4.21 -1.63
C TYR A 68 4.42 -5.29 -1.97
N ILE A 69 3.19 -4.91 -2.28
CA ILE A 69 2.17 -5.87 -2.69
C ILE A 69 2.60 -6.56 -4.00
N TYR A 70 3.00 -5.79 -5.01
CA TYR A 70 3.42 -6.35 -6.29
C TYR A 70 4.66 -7.23 -6.17
N GLN A 71 5.58 -6.90 -5.28
CA GLN A 71 6.79 -7.68 -5.08
C GLN A 71 6.52 -9.06 -4.49
N ASN A 72 5.44 -9.21 -3.74
CA ASN A 72 5.22 -10.41 -2.94
C ASN A 72 3.97 -11.21 -3.30
N VAL A 73 3.03 -10.62 -4.05
CA VAL A 73 1.74 -11.26 -4.30
C VAL A 73 1.90 -12.58 -5.06
N ASP A 74 2.75 -12.62 -6.06
CA ASP A 74 2.93 -13.82 -6.88
C ASP A 74 3.62 -14.94 -6.10
N LYS A 75 4.36 -14.57 -5.08
CA LYS A 75 5.10 -15.52 -4.25
C LYS A 75 4.21 -16.20 -3.22
N TYR A 76 3.33 -15.42 -2.59
CA TYR A 76 2.51 -15.93 -1.49
C TYR A 76 1.04 -16.10 -1.87
N TYR A 77 0.55 -15.27 -2.76
CA TYR A 77 -0.86 -15.20 -3.13
C TYR A 77 -0.96 -14.93 -4.64
N PRO A 78 -0.98 -15.96 -5.47
CA PRO A 78 -1.02 -15.76 -6.93
C PRO A 78 -2.37 -15.22 -7.38
N LEU A 79 -2.65 -13.97 -7.02
CA LEU A 79 -3.90 -13.31 -7.38
C LEU A 79 -3.72 -12.53 -8.69
N PRO A 80 -4.78 -12.49 -9.51
CA PRO A 80 -4.75 -11.68 -10.72
C PRO A 80 -4.90 -10.21 -10.38
N LEU A 81 -3.79 -9.49 -10.34
CA LEU A 81 -3.78 -8.06 -10.05
C LEU A 81 -3.74 -7.24 -11.33
N VAL A 82 -4.46 -6.11 -11.32
CA VAL A 82 -4.33 -5.11 -12.36
C VAL A 82 -3.10 -4.28 -12.05
N LYS A 83 -2.10 -4.33 -12.94
CA LYS A 83 -0.87 -3.55 -12.77
C LYS A 83 -0.89 -2.34 -13.68
N ASN A 84 -0.41 -1.21 -13.18
CA ASN A 84 -0.24 -0.03 -14.00
C ASN A 84 0.92 -0.23 -14.96
N LYS A 85 0.84 0.43 -16.12
CA LYS A 85 1.88 0.28 -17.12
C LYS A 85 3.23 0.85 -16.67
N GLU A 86 3.19 1.82 -15.76
CA GLU A 86 4.41 2.40 -15.21
C GLU A 86 5.07 1.51 -14.16
N ASP A 87 4.42 0.46 -13.75
CA ASP A 87 4.95 -0.44 -12.71
C ASP A 87 5.97 -1.46 -13.30
#